data_8e8d613cebe7fed07fd4ba63f6942d4f
#
_entry.id   8e8d613cebe7fed07fd4ba63f6942d4f
#
_cell.length_a   1.000
_cell.length_b   1.000
_cell.length_c   1.000
_cell.angle_alpha   90.00
_cell.angle_beta   90.00
_cell.angle_gamma   90.00
#
_symmetry.space_group_name_H-M   'P 1'
#
loop_
_entity.id
_entity.type
_entity.pdbx_description
1 polymer ?
#
loop_
_entity_poly.entity_id
_entity_poly.type
_entity_poly.pdbx_seq_one_letter_code
_entity_poly.pdbx_strand_id
1 'polypeptide(L)'
;MVKLSERVDKILRLRIYNTRYWKEQCFGLTVATLIDKAVALDHIGGTFGGARKPCPFLCLLLKLLQIQPEQNIVLELLRNEEQKYLRALAALYVRVAWKAVDVYKHLECILKDYRKLRRRLMNGTWSITCMDEFVEELLTASYACDITLPRIPKRQMIEHNIAVGPYTSALNEKEIAELRSKQAEMVEQNNGKRELDTNDDSSTTVPPSKKAKHDSGIKGSILWWNKVRADLGMKPLII
;
A
#
# COMPACT_ATOMS: atom_id res chain seq x y z
N MET A 1 9.82 8.40 -28.04
CA MET A 1 9.30 7.26 -27.27
C MET A 1 10.06 7.24 -25.94
N VAL A 2 9.40 7.52 -24.81
CA VAL A 2 10.05 7.53 -23.49
C VAL A 2 10.40 6.09 -23.10
N LYS A 3 11.66 5.84 -22.76
CA LYS A 3 12.10 4.50 -22.32
C LYS A 3 11.39 4.16 -21.00
N LEU A 4 10.82 2.96 -20.86
CA LEU A 4 10.14 2.50 -19.65
C LEU A 4 11.03 2.61 -18.41
N SER A 5 12.33 2.44 -18.55
CA SER A 5 13.30 2.66 -17.46
C SER A 5 13.35 4.11 -16.94
N GLU A 6 12.86 5.08 -17.70
CA GLU A 6 12.79 6.50 -17.29
C GLU A 6 11.61 6.79 -16.37
N ARG A 7 10.66 5.85 -16.24
CA ARG A 7 9.58 5.94 -15.22
C ARG A 7 10.10 5.81 -13.78
N VAL A 8 11.28 5.25 -13.63
CA VAL A 8 11.98 5.22 -12.33
C VAL A 8 12.79 6.51 -12.19
N ASP A 9 12.74 7.13 -11.02
CA ASP A 9 13.43 8.39 -10.74
C ASP A 9 14.92 8.33 -11.07
N LYS A 10 15.46 9.40 -11.64
CA LYS A 10 16.87 9.50 -12.06
C LYS A 10 17.83 9.22 -10.90
N ILE A 11 17.52 9.73 -9.71
CA ILE A 11 18.37 9.55 -8.51
C ILE A 11 18.39 8.08 -8.10
N LEU A 12 17.22 7.41 -8.11
CA LEU A 12 17.11 5.99 -7.78
C LEU A 12 17.85 5.13 -8.82
N ARG A 13 17.71 5.43 -10.11
CA ARG A 13 18.45 4.73 -11.18
C ARG A 13 19.97 4.84 -11.00
N LEU A 14 20.49 6.02 -10.71
CA LEU A 14 21.90 6.22 -10.46
C LEU A 14 22.41 5.42 -9.24
N ARG A 15 21.61 5.37 -8.18
CA ARG A 15 21.92 4.54 -7.01
C ARG A 15 21.94 3.06 -7.37
N ILE A 16 20.98 2.58 -8.17
CA ILE A 16 20.94 1.17 -8.63
C ILE A 16 22.17 0.83 -9.44
N TYR A 17 22.54 1.67 -10.41
CA TYR A 17 23.72 1.45 -11.25
C TYR A 17 25.04 1.39 -10.46
N ASN A 18 25.12 2.09 -9.34
CA ASN A 18 26.29 2.08 -8.48
C ASN A 18 26.35 0.89 -7.53
N THR A 19 25.29 0.09 -7.40
CA THR A 19 25.30 -1.09 -6.53
C THR A 19 26.20 -2.18 -7.07
N ARG A 20 26.85 -2.92 -6.17
CA ARG A 20 27.62 -4.11 -6.50
C ARG A 20 26.75 -5.17 -7.18
N TYR A 21 25.52 -5.37 -6.68
CA TYR A 21 24.58 -6.32 -7.25
C TYR A 21 24.26 -6.01 -8.72
N TRP A 22 24.06 -4.73 -9.08
CA TRP A 22 23.82 -4.35 -10.46
C TRP A 22 25.02 -4.67 -11.36
N LYS A 23 26.24 -4.32 -10.92
CA LYS A 23 27.46 -4.48 -11.70
C LYS A 23 27.83 -5.95 -11.93
N GLU A 24 27.64 -6.78 -10.89
CA GLU A 24 28.05 -8.21 -10.93
C GLU A 24 26.93 -9.13 -11.44
N GLN A 25 25.67 -8.85 -11.07
CA GLN A 25 24.57 -9.79 -11.29
C GLN A 25 23.56 -9.36 -12.36
N CYS A 26 23.43 -8.04 -12.61
CA CYS A 26 22.44 -7.54 -13.56
C CYS A 26 23.02 -7.14 -14.92
N PHE A 27 24.33 -7.09 -15.06
CA PHE A 27 24.98 -6.75 -16.33
C PHE A 27 24.81 -7.89 -17.34
N GLY A 28 24.41 -7.54 -18.58
CA GLY A 28 24.28 -8.53 -19.67
C GLY A 28 23.15 -9.55 -19.54
N LEU A 29 22.21 -9.40 -18.56
CA LEU A 29 21.10 -10.35 -18.42
C LEU A 29 20.16 -10.32 -19.63
N THR A 30 19.77 -11.50 -20.07
CA THR A 30 18.62 -11.77 -20.96
C THR A 30 17.36 -11.99 -20.11
N VAL A 31 16.18 -12.14 -20.75
CA VAL A 31 14.94 -12.41 -20.03
C VAL A 31 15.04 -13.72 -19.23
N ALA A 32 15.55 -14.79 -19.84
CA ALA A 32 15.67 -16.10 -19.19
C ALA A 32 16.57 -16.04 -17.95
N THR A 33 17.78 -15.52 -18.10
CA THR A 33 18.73 -15.39 -16.96
C THR A 33 18.27 -14.42 -15.88
N LEU A 34 17.42 -13.41 -16.23
CA LEU A 34 16.79 -12.55 -15.25
C LEU A 34 15.77 -13.33 -14.43
N ILE A 35 14.98 -14.20 -15.04
CA ILE A 35 13.99 -15.05 -14.33
C ILE A 35 14.71 -15.94 -13.31
N ASP A 36 15.83 -16.57 -13.66
CA ASP A 36 16.64 -17.37 -12.73
C ASP A 36 17.08 -16.56 -11.51
N LYS A 37 17.49 -15.30 -11.73
CA LYS A 37 17.85 -14.39 -10.61
C LYS A 37 16.64 -13.94 -9.81
N ALA A 38 15.48 -13.79 -10.44
CA ALA A 38 14.24 -13.41 -9.77
C ALA A 38 13.65 -14.55 -8.93
N VAL A 39 13.84 -15.80 -9.34
CA VAL A 39 13.51 -16.99 -8.54
C VAL A 39 14.32 -17.05 -7.25
N ALA A 40 15.58 -16.62 -7.30
CA ALA A 40 16.46 -16.56 -6.12
C ALA A 40 16.14 -15.40 -5.15
N LEU A 41 15.13 -14.55 -5.44
CA LEU A 41 14.71 -13.49 -4.53
C LEU A 41 14.07 -14.07 -3.26
N ASP A 42 14.41 -13.47 -2.13
CA ASP A 42 13.92 -13.85 -0.80
C ASP A 42 13.10 -12.75 -0.11
N HIS A 43 13.02 -11.56 -0.71
CA HIS A 43 12.28 -10.43 -0.17
C HIS A 43 11.88 -9.40 -1.23
N ILE A 44 10.86 -8.62 -0.91
CA ILE A 44 10.49 -7.39 -1.60
C ILE A 44 11.01 -6.18 -0.83
N GLY A 45 11.11 -5.03 -1.47
CA GLY A 45 11.46 -3.78 -0.81
C GLY A 45 12.02 -2.75 -1.76
N GLY A 46 12.21 -1.55 -1.21
CA GLY A 46 12.78 -0.40 -1.88
C GLY A 46 14.27 -0.23 -1.57
N THR A 47 14.62 0.94 -1.07
CA THR A 47 15.96 1.26 -0.55
C THR A 47 16.00 1.11 0.96
N PHE A 48 17.14 0.75 1.52
CA PHE A 48 17.30 0.54 2.94
C PHE A 48 18.58 1.16 3.49
N GLY A 49 18.56 1.41 4.80
CA GLY A 49 19.70 1.97 5.53
C GLY A 49 19.94 3.46 5.28
N GLY A 50 20.82 4.08 6.03
CA GLY A 50 21.14 5.50 5.93
C GLY A 50 21.65 5.93 4.55
N ALA A 51 22.40 5.05 3.88
CA ALA A 51 22.90 5.28 2.51
C ALA A 51 21.83 5.03 1.42
N ARG A 52 20.60 4.68 1.78
CA ARG A 52 19.51 4.37 0.83
C ARG A 52 19.95 3.34 -0.23
N LYS A 53 20.46 2.21 0.20
CA LYS A 53 20.96 1.13 -0.66
C LYS A 53 19.80 0.40 -1.32
N PRO A 54 19.73 0.30 -2.67
CA PRO A 54 18.64 -0.43 -3.34
C PRO A 54 18.69 -1.93 -3.05
N CYS A 55 17.52 -2.54 -2.86
CA CYS A 55 17.38 -3.99 -2.76
C CYS A 55 17.59 -4.69 -4.11
N PRO A 56 17.96 -5.98 -4.14
CA PRO A 56 18.02 -6.77 -5.36
C PRO A 56 16.72 -6.75 -6.17
N PHE A 57 15.58 -6.74 -5.50
CA PHE A 57 14.24 -6.63 -6.09
C PHE A 57 14.11 -5.40 -7.01
N LEU A 58 14.55 -4.21 -6.56
CA LEU A 58 14.55 -3.00 -7.38
C LEU A 58 15.53 -3.06 -8.56
N CYS A 59 16.69 -3.69 -8.35
CA CYS A 59 17.67 -3.85 -9.42
C CYS A 59 17.11 -4.72 -10.56
N LEU A 60 16.45 -5.83 -10.22
CA LEU A 60 15.83 -6.71 -11.20
C LEU A 60 14.64 -6.05 -11.88
N LEU A 61 13.83 -5.27 -11.15
CA LEU A 61 12.74 -4.48 -11.75
C LEU A 61 13.28 -3.49 -12.80
N LEU A 62 14.32 -2.72 -12.46
CA LEU A 62 14.90 -1.78 -13.42
C LEU A 62 15.44 -2.50 -14.64
N LYS A 63 16.05 -3.67 -14.44
CA LYS A 63 16.53 -4.50 -15.57
C LYS A 63 15.39 -5.00 -16.44
N LEU A 64 14.29 -5.45 -15.83
CA LEU A 64 13.08 -5.87 -16.54
C LEU A 64 12.47 -4.73 -17.37
N LEU A 65 12.45 -3.50 -16.80
CA LEU A 65 12.02 -2.30 -17.52
C LEU A 65 12.95 -1.89 -18.69
N GLN A 66 14.23 -2.28 -18.64
CA GLN A 66 15.17 -2.07 -19.74
C GLN A 66 14.98 -3.09 -20.87
N ILE A 67 14.79 -4.37 -20.50
CA ILE A 67 14.66 -5.48 -21.45
C ILE A 67 13.30 -5.41 -22.16
N GLN A 68 12.23 -5.01 -21.47
CA GLN A 68 10.86 -4.92 -21.97
C GLN A 68 10.40 -6.25 -22.61
N PRO A 69 10.25 -7.33 -21.80
CA PRO A 69 9.81 -8.62 -22.30
C PRO A 69 8.43 -8.54 -22.96
N GLU A 70 8.11 -9.50 -23.80
CA GLU A 70 6.79 -9.65 -24.41
C GLU A 70 5.70 -9.85 -23.33
N GLN A 71 4.49 -9.40 -23.65
CA GLN A 71 3.36 -9.49 -22.71
C GLN A 71 3.07 -10.91 -22.27
N ASN A 72 3.18 -11.90 -23.17
CA ASN A 72 2.93 -13.30 -22.86
C ASN A 72 3.87 -13.83 -21.77
N ILE A 73 5.15 -13.46 -21.83
CA ILE A 73 6.13 -13.85 -20.81
C ILE A 73 5.76 -13.26 -19.46
N VAL A 74 5.39 -11.97 -19.43
CA VAL A 74 4.99 -11.31 -18.18
C VAL A 74 3.73 -11.94 -17.59
N LEU A 75 2.76 -12.33 -18.43
CA LEU A 75 1.56 -13.02 -17.99
C LEU A 75 1.86 -14.39 -17.39
N GLU A 76 2.80 -15.14 -17.97
CA GLU A 76 3.28 -16.39 -17.35
C GLU A 76 3.94 -16.16 -16.00
N LEU A 77 4.76 -15.13 -15.86
CA LEU A 77 5.35 -14.77 -14.57
C LEU A 77 4.29 -14.42 -13.51
N LEU A 78 3.20 -13.75 -13.90
CA LEU A 78 2.06 -13.45 -13.01
C LEU A 78 1.27 -14.70 -12.63
N ARG A 79 1.13 -15.66 -13.53
CA ARG A 79 0.42 -16.93 -13.30
C ARG A 79 1.22 -17.92 -12.46
N ASN A 80 2.54 -17.74 -12.39
CA ASN A 80 3.39 -18.64 -11.63
C ASN A 80 3.04 -18.58 -10.14
N GLU A 81 2.48 -19.67 -9.61
CA GLU A 81 2.10 -19.78 -8.21
C GLU A 81 3.22 -20.30 -7.31
N GLU A 82 4.24 -20.97 -7.87
CA GLU A 82 5.33 -21.52 -7.08
C GLU A 82 6.22 -20.42 -6.50
N GLN A 83 6.55 -19.41 -7.33
CA GLN A 83 7.56 -18.40 -7.02
C GLN A 83 6.90 -17.05 -6.65
N LYS A 84 6.52 -16.89 -5.37
CA LYS A 84 5.81 -15.69 -4.88
C LYS A 84 6.55 -14.37 -5.11
N TYR A 85 7.88 -14.33 -4.98
CA TYR A 85 8.67 -13.11 -5.20
C TYR A 85 8.81 -12.75 -6.68
N LEU A 86 8.86 -13.75 -7.55
CA LEU A 86 8.81 -13.56 -9.00
C LEU A 86 7.46 -12.98 -9.41
N ARG A 87 6.37 -13.52 -8.86
CA ARG A 87 5.00 -12.99 -9.07
C ARG A 87 4.87 -11.55 -8.58
N ALA A 88 5.41 -11.20 -7.41
CA ALA A 88 5.43 -9.84 -6.89
C ALA A 88 6.23 -8.88 -7.79
N LEU A 89 7.36 -9.34 -8.33
CA LEU A 89 8.18 -8.56 -9.27
C LEU A 89 7.42 -8.28 -10.58
N ALA A 90 6.73 -9.30 -11.12
CA ALA A 90 5.90 -9.17 -12.30
C ALA A 90 4.70 -8.23 -12.06
N ALA A 91 4.06 -8.30 -10.90
CA ALA A 91 2.97 -7.40 -10.53
C ALA A 91 3.42 -5.92 -10.50
N LEU A 92 4.56 -5.63 -9.88
CA LEU A 92 5.12 -4.28 -9.88
C LEU A 92 5.53 -3.83 -11.28
N TYR A 93 6.10 -4.71 -12.10
CA TYR A 93 6.42 -4.42 -13.49
C TYR A 93 5.17 -4.03 -14.29
N VAL A 94 4.10 -4.83 -14.23
CA VAL A 94 2.82 -4.56 -14.90
C VAL A 94 2.26 -3.21 -14.46
N ARG A 95 2.29 -2.91 -13.16
CA ARG A 95 1.80 -1.64 -12.62
C ARG A 95 2.57 -0.43 -13.17
N VAL A 96 3.88 -0.57 -13.39
CA VAL A 96 4.73 0.50 -13.90
C VAL A 96 4.67 0.59 -15.44
N ALA A 97 4.60 -0.55 -16.15
CA ALA A 97 4.81 -0.60 -17.59
C ALA A 97 3.51 -0.53 -18.40
N TRP A 98 2.39 -1.07 -17.91
CA TRP A 98 1.19 -1.30 -18.70
C TRP A 98 0.15 -0.18 -18.54
N LYS A 99 -0.91 -0.26 -19.35
CA LYS A 99 -2.05 0.65 -19.31
C LYS A 99 -2.97 0.30 -18.14
N ALA A 100 -3.70 1.30 -17.62
CA ALA A 100 -4.56 1.15 -16.46
C ALA A 100 -5.58 -0.01 -16.57
N VAL A 101 -6.17 -0.21 -17.75
CA VAL A 101 -7.14 -1.29 -18.01
C VAL A 101 -6.50 -2.67 -17.80
N ASP A 102 -5.32 -2.88 -18.40
CA ASP A 102 -4.60 -4.14 -18.30
C ASP A 102 -4.07 -4.38 -16.86
N VAL A 103 -3.68 -3.29 -16.18
CA VAL A 103 -3.27 -3.34 -14.76
C VAL A 103 -4.40 -3.91 -13.90
N TYR A 104 -5.61 -3.35 -13.98
CA TYR A 104 -6.74 -3.86 -13.19
C TYR A 104 -7.10 -5.29 -13.58
N LYS A 105 -7.19 -5.58 -14.88
CA LYS A 105 -7.57 -6.90 -15.40
C LYS A 105 -6.67 -8.03 -14.86
N HIS A 106 -5.37 -7.78 -14.74
CA HIS A 106 -4.43 -8.82 -14.35
C HIS A 106 -4.06 -8.80 -12.86
N LEU A 107 -4.04 -7.63 -12.22
CA LEU A 107 -3.68 -7.55 -10.80
C LEU A 107 -4.84 -7.90 -9.88
N GLU A 108 -6.11 -7.62 -10.26
CA GLU A 108 -7.28 -8.01 -9.44
C GLU A 108 -7.36 -9.53 -9.22
N CYS A 109 -6.91 -10.33 -10.18
CA CYS A 109 -6.88 -11.79 -10.02
C CYS A 109 -5.92 -12.26 -8.91
N ILE A 110 -4.88 -11.45 -8.61
CA ILE A 110 -3.86 -11.80 -7.61
C ILE A 110 -4.31 -11.45 -6.19
N LEU A 111 -5.35 -10.66 -6.00
CA LEU A 111 -5.92 -10.34 -4.69
C LEU A 111 -6.42 -11.58 -3.91
N LYS A 112 -6.53 -12.73 -4.57
CA LYS A 112 -6.85 -14.02 -3.94
C LYS A 112 -5.62 -14.75 -3.36
N ASP A 113 -4.43 -14.20 -3.52
CA ASP A 113 -3.18 -14.80 -3.06
C ASP A 113 -2.78 -14.22 -1.70
N TYR A 114 -3.00 -14.98 -0.62
CA TYR A 114 -2.72 -14.55 0.76
C TYR A 114 -1.33 -14.98 1.27
N ARG A 115 -0.42 -15.39 0.37
CA ARG A 115 0.92 -15.83 0.77
C ARG A 115 1.74 -14.70 1.36
N LYS A 116 2.42 -15.01 2.46
CA LYS A 116 3.27 -14.06 3.18
C LYS A 116 4.54 -13.72 2.40
N LEU A 117 4.83 -12.42 2.29
CA LEU A 117 6.04 -11.86 1.70
C LEU A 117 6.90 -11.21 2.79
N ARG A 118 8.20 -11.40 2.71
CA ARG A 118 9.15 -10.62 3.52
C ARG A 118 9.39 -9.28 2.83
N ARG A 119 9.18 -8.20 3.55
CA ARG A 119 9.42 -6.83 3.07
C ARG A 119 10.55 -6.19 3.84
N ARG A 120 11.52 -5.65 3.13
CA ARG A 120 12.59 -4.86 3.73
C ARG A 120 12.18 -3.40 3.81
N LEU A 121 12.15 -2.85 5.02
CA LEU A 121 11.81 -1.47 5.27
C LEU A 121 13.01 -0.55 5.10
N MET A 122 12.75 0.76 4.98
CA MET A 122 13.76 1.79 4.79
C MET A 122 14.78 1.87 5.94
N ASN A 123 14.38 1.61 7.16
CA ASN A 123 15.26 1.55 8.34
C ASN A 123 16.14 0.29 8.38
N GLY A 124 15.97 -0.63 7.43
CA GLY A 124 16.69 -1.90 7.35
C GLY A 124 16.07 -3.05 8.13
N THR A 125 14.98 -2.82 8.87
CA THR A 125 14.21 -3.87 9.55
C THR A 125 13.36 -4.67 8.56
N TRP A 126 12.84 -5.80 9.01
CA TRP A 126 11.98 -6.68 8.24
C TRP A 126 10.54 -6.55 8.69
N SER A 127 9.64 -6.56 7.75
CA SER A 127 8.19 -6.66 7.96
C SER A 127 7.66 -7.84 7.16
N ILE A 128 6.55 -8.40 7.61
CA ILE A 128 5.78 -9.39 6.87
C ILE A 128 4.56 -8.68 6.33
N THR A 129 4.31 -8.83 5.04
CA THR A 129 3.10 -8.40 4.35
C THR A 129 2.56 -9.56 3.55
N CYS A 130 1.30 -9.52 3.12
CA CYS A 130 0.74 -10.54 2.26
C CYS A 130 0.78 -10.10 0.79
N MET A 131 0.59 -11.03 -0.15
CA MET A 131 0.61 -10.70 -1.57
C MET A 131 -0.58 -9.82 -1.97
N ASP A 132 -1.77 -10.08 -1.41
CA ASP A 132 -2.98 -9.28 -1.58
C ASP A 132 -2.78 -7.84 -1.10
N GLU A 133 -2.24 -7.62 0.11
CA GLU A 133 -1.89 -6.29 0.64
C GLU A 133 -0.90 -5.55 -0.28
N PHE A 134 0.10 -6.26 -0.78
CA PHE A 134 1.07 -5.68 -1.70
C PHE A 134 0.43 -5.26 -3.02
N VAL A 135 -0.45 -6.10 -3.59
CA VAL A 135 -1.18 -5.77 -4.82
C VAL A 135 -2.18 -4.66 -4.61
N GLU A 136 -2.87 -4.61 -3.46
CA GLU A 136 -3.75 -3.51 -3.10
C GLU A 136 -2.96 -2.19 -2.99
N GLU A 137 -1.78 -2.20 -2.35
CA GLU A 137 -0.87 -1.06 -2.33
C GLU A 137 -0.53 -0.58 -3.75
N LEU A 138 -0.25 -1.52 -4.68
CA LEU A 138 0.02 -1.19 -6.07
C LEU A 138 -1.17 -0.55 -6.81
N LEU A 139 -2.40 -0.95 -6.50
CA LEU A 139 -3.61 -0.44 -7.15
C LEU A 139 -4.06 0.90 -6.57
N THR A 140 -3.83 1.16 -5.29
CA THR A 140 -4.36 2.33 -4.58
C THR A 140 -3.32 3.42 -4.33
N ALA A 141 -2.08 3.04 -4.02
CA ALA A 141 -1.03 3.99 -3.67
C ALA A 141 -0.41 4.65 -4.92
N SER A 142 0.09 5.86 -4.72
CA SER A 142 0.89 6.59 -5.72
C SER A 142 2.38 6.27 -5.66
N TYR A 143 2.80 5.50 -4.66
CA TYR A 143 4.19 5.23 -4.35
C TYR A 143 4.34 3.84 -3.74
N ALA A 144 5.20 2.99 -4.29
CA ALA A 144 5.50 1.67 -3.75
C ALA A 144 6.96 1.30 -4.00
N CYS A 145 7.59 0.63 -3.04
CA CYS A 145 9.00 0.21 -3.10
C CYS A 145 9.96 1.33 -3.54
N ASP A 146 9.79 2.55 -3.02
CA ASP A 146 10.58 3.74 -3.38
C ASP A 146 10.48 4.18 -4.85
N ILE A 147 9.42 3.74 -5.54
CA ILE A 147 9.13 4.16 -6.91
C ILE A 147 7.83 4.93 -6.94
N THR A 148 7.84 6.08 -7.62
CA THR A 148 6.63 6.82 -7.96
C THR A 148 5.87 6.07 -9.04
N LEU A 149 4.65 5.62 -8.71
CA LEU A 149 3.82 4.87 -9.64
C LEU A 149 3.09 5.80 -10.61
N PRO A 150 2.98 5.43 -11.89
CA PRO A 150 2.15 6.17 -12.84
C PRO A 150 0.71 6.29 -12.33
N ARG A 151 0.09 7.46 -12.47
CA ARG A 151 -1.30 7.66 -12.07
C ARG A 151 -2.23 6.78 -12.92
N ILE A 152 -3.06 6.00 -12.25
CA ILE A 152 -4.16 5.25 -12.88
C ILE A 152 -5.49 5.87 -12.47
N PRO A 153 -6.52 5.89 -13.33
CA PRO A 153 -7.87 6.29 -12.98
C PRO A 153 -8.43 5.35 -11.91
N LYS A 154 -9.38 5.82 -11.12
CA LYS A 154 -10.10 4.96 -10.17
C LYS A 154 -10.84 3.85 -10.93
N ARG A 155 -10.95 2.67 -10.30
CA ARG A 155 -11.61 1.48 -10.85
C ARG A 155 -13.00 1.79 -11.41
N GLN A 156 -13.81 2.55 -10.68
CA GLN A 156 -15.16 2.96 -11.07
C GLN A 156 -15.18 3.73 -12.41
N MET A 157 -14.19 4.58 -12.67
CA MET A 157 -14.10 5.36 -13.92
C MET A 157 -13.78 4.47 -15.14
N ILE A 158 -13.07 3.37 -14.92
CA ILE A 158 -12.72 2.41 -16.00
C ILE A 158 -13.89 1.47 -16.25
N GLU A 159 -14.63 1.10 -15.23
CA GLU A 159 -15.84 0.26 -15.30
C GLU A 159 -16.92 0.92 -16.16
N HIS A 160 -17.15 2.22 -16.01
CA HIS A 160 -18.06 2.98 -16.86
C HIS A 160 -17.68 2.95 -18.36
N ASN A 161 -16.42 2.79 -18.68
CA ASN A 161 -15.92 2.71 -20.07
C ASN A 161 -15.97 1.28 -20.64
N ILE A 162 -16.64 0.33 -19.99
CA ILE A 162 -16.86 -1.07 -20.43
C ILE A 162 -15.53 -1.85 -20.68
N ALA A 163 -14.40 -1.30 -20.32
CA ALA A 163 -13.10 -1.92 -20.60
C ALA A 163 -12.73 -3.03 -19.59
N VAL A 164 -13.30 -2.98 -18.39
CA VAL A 164 -13.13 -3.97 -17.33
C VAL A 164 -14.51 -4.33 -16.80
N GLY A 165 -14.82 -5.62 -16.69
CA GLY A 165 -16.11 -6.10 -16.15
C GLY A 165 -16.38 -5.60 -14.74
N PRO A 166 -17.59 -5.85 -14.17
CA PRO A 166 -17.92 -5.44 -12.81
C PRO A 166 -16.93 -6.04 -11.80
N TYR A 167 -16.66 -5.30 -10.74
CA TYR A 167 -15.77 -5.78 -9.68
C TYR A 167 -16.36 -7.02 -9.00
N THR A 168 -15.62 -8.12 -9.04
CA THR A 168 -15.94 -9.33 -8.29
C THR A 168 -15.06 -9.39 -7.05
N SER A 169 -15.66 -9.44 -5.86
CA SER A 169 -14.92 -9.58 -4.62
C SER A 169 -14.07 -10.87 -4.63
N ALA A 170 -12.87 -10.79 -4.04
CA ALA A 170 -12.03 -11.96 -3.82
C ALA A 170 -12.63 -12.91 -2.76
N LEU A 171 -13.47 -12.37 -1.85
CA LEU A 171 -14.18 -13.13 -0.82
C LEU A 171 -15.44 -13.77 -1.41
N ASN A 172 -15.73 -15.00 -0.98
CA ASN A 172 -16.96 -15.67 -1.31
C ASN A 172 -18.16 -14.96 -0.67
N GLU A 173 -19.35 -15.02 -1.31
CA GLU A 173 -20.56 -14.38 -0.78
C GLU A 173 -20.90 -14.83 0.65
N LYS A 174 -20.63 -16.09 0.99
CA LYS A 174 -20.79 -16.62 2.36
C LYS A 174 -19.88 -15.93 3.36
N GLU A 175 -18.60 -15.76 3.03
CA GLU A 175 -17.61 -15.09 3.88
C GLU A 175 -17.97 -13.60 4.07
N ILE A 176 -18.46 -12.95 3.02
CA ILE A 176 -18.95 -11.56 3.09
C ILE A 176 -20.17 -11.46 4.02
N ALA A 177 -21.10 -12.40 3.94
CA ALA A 177 -22.27 -12.44 4.81
C ALA A 177 -21.86 -12.64 6.29
N GLU A 178 -20.93 -13.56 6.56
CA GLU A 178 -20.41 -13.78 7.91
C GLU A 178 -19.64 -12.57 8.47
N LEU A 179 -18.86 -11.87 7.64
CA LEU A 179 -18.17 -10.67 8.06
C LEU A 179 -19.15 -9.53 8.38
N ARG A 180 -20.22 -9.40 7.58
CA ARG A 180 -21.28 -8.41 7.83
C ARG A 180 -22.03 -8.70 9.13
N SER A 181 -22.35 -9.99 9.40
CA SER A 181 -23.02 -10.37 10.66
C SER A 181 -22.13 -10.08 11.87
N LYS A 182 -20.85 -10.44 11.81
CA LYS A 182 -19.88 -10.13 12.89
C LYS A 182 -19.70 -8.64 13.12
N GLN A 183 -19.70 -7.83 12.05
CA GLN A 183 -19.64 -6.37 12.18
C GLN A 183 -20.90 -5.80 12.84
N ALA A 184 -22.09 -6.31 12.48
CA ALA A 184 -23.35 -5.91 13.10
C ALA A 184 -23.36 -6.25 14.59
N GLU A 185 -22.96 -7.46 14.98
CA GLU A 185 -22.82 -7.87 16.38
C GLU A 185 -21.86 -7.00 17.20
N MET A 186 -20.72 -6.62 16.61
CA MET A 186 -19.76 -5.71 17.26
C MET A 186 -20.34 -4.29 17.48
N VAL A 187 -21.14 -3.82 16.52
CA VAL A 187 -21.80 -2.50 16.64
C VAL A 187 -22.88 -2.53 17.73
N GLU A 188 -23.67 -3.61 17.82
CA GLU A 188 -24.67 -3.79 18.86
C GLU A 188 -24.04 -3.93 20.25
N GLN A 189 -22.96 -4.67 20.39
CA GLN A 189 -22.21 -4.79 21.66
C GLN A 189 -21.61 -3.46 22.11
N ASN A 190 -21.15 -2.62 21.19
CA ASN A 190 -20.63 -1.29 21.52
C ASN A 190 -21.74 -0.30 21.88
N ASN A 191 -22.92 -0.42 21.28
CA ASN A 191 -24.08 0.41 21.64
C ASN A 191 -24.66 -0.02 23.00
N GLY A 192 -24.76 -1.32 23.28
CA GLY A 192 -25.20 -1.83 24.58
C GLY A 192 -24.30 -1.44 25.75
N LYS A 193 -22.99 -1.29 25.53
CA LYS A 193 -22.06 -0.76 26.56
C LYS A 193 -22.26 0.73 26.85
N ARG A 194 -22.70 1.52 25.87
CA ARG A 194 -22.97 2.95 26.08
C ARG A 194 -24.27 3.22 26.84
N GLU A 195 -25.25 2.30 26.78
CA GLU A 195 -26.51 2.42 27.50
C GLU A 195 -26.40 1.95 28.96
N LEU A 196 -25.45 1.06 29.30
CA LEU A 196 -25.22 0.58 30.68
C LEU A 196 -24.45 1.59 31.54
N ASP A 197 -23.68 2.50 30.97
CA ASP A 197 -22.93 3.53 31.70
C ASP A 197 -23.80 4.78 32.05
N THR A 198 -25.09 4.80 31.69
CA THR A 198 -25.99 5.94 31.97
C THR A 198 -27.02 5.70 33.06
N ASN A 199 -27.08 4.51 33.72
CA ASN A 199 -28.15 4.13 34.64
C ASN A 199 -27.75 3.94 36.13
N ASP A 200 -26.55 4.37 36.53
CA ASP A 200 -26.19 4.40 37.97
C ASP A 200 -25.77 5.81 38.35
N ASP A 201 -26.73 6.64 38.74
CA ASP A 201 -26.66 7.58 39.85
C ASP A 201 -27.98 8.33 40.00
N SER A 202 -28.85 7.82 40.85
CA SER A 202 -29.94 8.58 41.43
C SER A 202 -29.87 8.47 42.94
N SER A 203 -29.28 9.45 43.58
CA SER A 203 -29.71 10.13 44.80
C SER A 203 -28.53 10.78 45.52
N THR A 204 -28.49 12.11 45.57
CA THR A 204 -28.46 12.91 46.77
C THR A 204 -28.17 14.39 46.49
N THR A 205 -29.17 15.21 46.84
CA THR A 205 -29.13 16.64 47.30
C THR A 205 -28.13 17.66 46.75
N VAL A 206 -28.73 18.67 46.13
CA VAL A 206 -28.24 19.98 45.66
C VAL A 206 -27.68 20.85 46.80
N PRO A 207 -26.67 21.74 46.57
CA PRO A 207 -27.02 23.10 46.16
C PRO A 207 -26.14 23.71 45.03
N PRO A 208 -26.52 24.86 44.46
CA PRO A 208 -26.17 25.24 43.09
C PRO A 208 -24.94 26.14 43.03
N SER A 209 -24.00 25.85 42.13
CA SER A 209 -23.13 26.87 41.61
C SER A 209 -22.42 26.47 40.32
N LYS A 210 -22.64 27.34 39.30
CA LYS A 210 -21.80 27.63 38.12
C LYS A 210 -21.60 26.54 37.07
N LYS A 211 -22.40 26.67 36.02
CA LYS A 211 -22.19 26.09 34.68
C LYS A 211 -20.81 26.43 34.17
N ALA A 212 -19.91 25.44 34.08
CA ALA A 212 -18.77 25.46 33.20
C ALA A 212 -19.06 24.46 32.08
N LYS A 213 -19.36 24.96 30.87
CA LYS A 213 -19.43 24.16 29.66
C LYS A 213 -18.04 23.64 29.36
N HIS A 214 -17.84 22.34 29.51
CA HIS A 214 -16.63 21.65 29.09
C HIS A 214 -16.75 21.39 27.57
N ASP A 215 -16.30 22.37 26.78
CA ASP A 215 -16.15 22.21 25.34
C ASP A 215 -14.78 21.57 25.07
N SER A 216 -14.76 20.25 24.95
CA SER A 216 -13.57 19.50 24.56
C SER A 216 -13.36 19.67 23.05
N GLY A 217 -12.73 20.78 22.68
CA GLY A 217 -12.37 21.05 21.29
C GLY A 217 -11.51 19.92 20.72
N ILE A 218 -11.88 19.45 19.54
CA ILE A 218 -11.14 18.46 18.75
C ILE A 218 -9.69 18.91 18.64
N LYS A 219 -8.72 18.04 19.00
CA LYS A 219 -7.28 18.31 18.84
C LYS A 219 -6.99 18.79 17.40
N GLY A 220 -6.44 20.00 17.26
CA GLY A 220 -6.17 20.62 15.98
C GLY A 220 -7.16 21.72 15.57
N SER A 221 -8.25 21.95 16.30
CA SER A 221 -9.14 23.09 16.07
C SER A 221 -8.48 24.40 16.55
N ILE A 222 -8.87 25.53 15.96
CA ILE A 222 -8.36 26.86 16.32
C ILE A 222 -8.61 27.16 17.80
N LEU A 223 -9.76 26.72 18.35
CA LEU A 223 -10.10 26.85 19.77
C LEU A 223 -9.13 26.06 20.65
N TRP A 224 -8.76 24.85 20.26
CA TRP A 224 -7.77 24.05 20.97
C TRP A 224 -6.39 24.71 20.95
N TRP A 225 -5.95 25.21 19.78
CA TRP A 225 -4.70 25.93 19.64
C TRP A 225 -4.67 27.22 20.44
N ASN A 226 -5.76 27.98 20.50
CA ASN A 226 -5.86 29.20 21.30
C ASN A 226 -5.78 28.90 22.79
N LYS A 227 -6.32 27.76 23.25
CA LYS A 227 -6.18 27.31 24.65
C LYS A 227 -4.73 26.98 24.99
N VAL A 228 -4.06 26.21 24.16
CA VAL A 228 -2.61 25.88 24.33
C VAL A 228 -1.75 27.14 24.32
N ARG A 229 -2.08 28.13 23.49
CA ARG A 229 -1.36 29.40 23.43
C ARG A 229 -1.61 30.26 24.68
N ALA A 230 -2.81 30.23 25.24
CA ALA A 230 -3.11 30.91 26.49
C ALA A 230 -2.31 30.33 27.66
N ASP A 231 -2.21 28.99 27.72
CA ASP A 231 -1.40 28.28 28.75
C ASP A 231 0.10 28.60 28.61
N LEU A 232 0.57 28.96 27.43
CA LEU A 232 1.95 29.38 27.13
C LEU A 232 2.16 30.89 27.17
N GLY A 233 1.14 31.68 27.57
CA GLY A 233 1.22 33.15 27.65
C GLY A 233 1.31 33.85 26.29
N MET A 234 0.92 33.20 25.21
CA MET A 234 0.97 33.76 23.85
C MET A 234 -0.37 34.32 23.41
N LYS A 235 -0.35 35.36 22.54
CA LYS A 235 -1.57 35.93 21.97
C LYS A 235 -2.38 34.96 21.15
N PRO A 236 -3.74 34.98 21.21
CA PRO A 236 -4.58 34.09 20.41
C PRO A 236 -4.40 34.31 18.90
N LEU A 237 -4.67 33.25 18.12
CA LEU A 237 -4.75 33.38 16.67
C LEU A 237 -6.06 34.07 16.29
N ILE A 238 -5.96 35.18 15.57
CA ILE A 238 -7.09 35.94 15.01
C ILE A 238 -7.24 35.45 13.56
N ILE A 239 -8.47 35.11 13.15
CA ILE A 239 -8.83 34.80 11.75
C ILE A 239 -9.10 36.12 11.02
#